data_be7eaf6615e32cf85443d604175fea3d
#
_entry.id   be7eaf6615e32cf85443d604175fea3d
#
_cell.length_a   1.000
_cell.length_b   1.000
_cell.length_c   1.000
_cell.angle_alpha   90.00
_cell.angle_beta   90.00
_cell.angle_gamma   90.00
#
_symmetry.space_group_name_H-M   'P 1'
#
loop_
_entity.id
_entity.type
_entity.pdbx_description
1 polymer ?
#
loop_
_entity_poly.entity_id
_entity_poly.type
_entity_poly.pdbx_seq_one_letter_code
_entity_poly.pdbx_strand_id
1 'polypeptide(L)'
;MKNIKAILIAFLMFAVTVTAVKFVATKEMPKYSVKYGTWIDPSKFSSNKGLKNLLKDKNSIAVFGSSELKHCQNSGFHGNTIFQNTDMKPVFIGKGGYQSLYHAIAVGSIGETLKGRKIVIS
;
A
#
# COMPACT_ATOMS: atom_id res chain seq x y z
N MET A 1 -29.13 -32.19 25.36
CA MET A 1 -27.71 -31.87 25.73
C MET A 1 -26.67 -32.25 24.68
N LYS A 2 -26.79 -33.33 23.89
CA LYS A 2 -25.83 -33.71 22.85
C LYS A 2 -25.71 -32.65 21.74
N ASN A 3 -26.79 -32.02 21.32
CA ASN A 3 -26.80 -31.04 20.23
C ASN A 3 -26.11 -29.71 20.62
N ILE A 4 -26.17 -29.31 21.88
CA ILE A 4 -25.51 -28.06 22.34
C ILE A 4 -23.99 -28.19 22.28
N LYS A 5 -23.43 -29.35 22.63
CA LYS A 5 -22.00 -29.60 22.54
C LYS A 5 -21.53 -29.56 21.08
N ALA A 6 -22.28 -30.15 20.15
CA ALA A 6 -21.94 -30.10 18.72
C ALA A 6 -21.98 -28.67 18.17
N ILE A 7 -22.98 -27.87 18.55
CA ILE A 7 -23.05 -26.45 18.14
C ILE A 7 -21.86 -25.64 18.68
N LEU A 8 -21.52 -25.86 19.95
CA LEU A 8 -20.34 -25.17 20.55
C LEU A 8 -19.02 -25.52 19.86
N ILE A 9 -18.84 -26.80 19.53
CA ILE A 9 -17.64 -27.25 18.80
C ILE A 9 -17.61 -26.65 17.41
N ALA A 10 -18.71 -26.62 16.66
CA ALA A 10 -18.81 -26.03 15.35
C ALA A 10 -18.49 -24.53 15.39
N PHE A 11 -19.02 -23.80 16.38
CA PHE A 11 -18.75 -22.38 16.57
C PHE A 11 -17.27 -22.10 16.90
N LEU A 12 -16.67 -22.93 17.75
CA LEU A 12 -15.25 -22.82 18.09
C LEU A 12 -14.38 -23.05 16.86
N MET A 13 -14.65 -24.09 16.07
CA MET A 13 -13.93 -24.37 14.84
C MET A 13 -14.06 -23.22 13.83
N PHE A 14 -15.25 -22.66 13.68
CA PHE A 14 -15.47 -21.49 12.82
C PHE A 14 -14.64 -20.29 13.29
N ALA A 15 -14.66 -19.96 14.57
CA ALA A 15 -13.89 -18.87 15.15
C ALA A 15 -12.38 -19.04 14.94
N VAL A 16 -11.86 -20.27 15.15
CA VAL A 16 -10.44 -20.59 14.89
C VAL A 16 -10.10 -20.42 13.42
N THR A 17 -10.95 -20.92 12.52
CA THR A 17 -10.72 -20.79 11.06
C THR A 17 -10.71 -19.33 10.62
N VAL A 18 -11.67 -18.52 11.06
CA VAL A 18 -11.73 -17.10 10.73
C VAL A 18 -10.49 -16.36 11.26
N THR A 19 -10.05 -16.68 12.47
CA THR A 19 -8.87 -16.06 13.07
C THR A 19 -7.59 -16.46 12.31
N ALA A 20 -7.45 -17.73 11.93
CA ALA A 20 -6.32 -18.20 11.14
C ALA A 20 -6.27 -17.56 9.75
N VAL A 21 -7.40 -17.48 9.05
CA VAL A 21 -7.50 -16.81 7.75
C VAL A 21 -7.16 -15.33 7.87
N LYS A 22 -7.67 -14.63 8.88
CA LYS A 22 -7.35 -13.23 9.13
C LYS A 22 -5.85 -13.04 9.41
N PHE A 23 -5.24 -13.92 10.20
CA PHE A 23 -3.81 -13.86 10.51
C PHE A 23 -2.95 -14.05 9.27
N VAL A 24 -3.24 -15.06 8.44
CA VAL A 24 -2.53 -15.30 7.17
C VAL A 24 -2.73 -14.14 6.21
N ALA A 25 -3.96 -13.69 6.02
CA ALA A 25 -4.27 -12.55 5.14
C ALA A 25 -3.53 -11.28 5.57
N THR A 26 -3.50 -10.95 6.86
CA THR A 26 -2.80 -9.76 7.34
C THR A 26 -1.28 -9.87 7.23
N LYS A 27 -0.73 -11.10 7.28
CA LYS A 27 0.71 -11.33 7.19
C LYS A 27 1.21 -11.37 5.75
N GLU A 28 0.45 -11.95 4.83
CA GLU A 28 0.88 -12.19 3.45
C GLU A 28 0.41 -11.13 2.44
N MET A 29 -0.78 -10.54 2.62
CA MET A 29 -1.28 -9.51 1.69
C MET A 29 -0.34 -8.32 1.48
N PRO A 30 0.34 -7.78 2.51
CA PRO A 30 1.28 -6.68 2.30
C PRO A 30 2.47 -7.01 1.42
N LYS A 31 2.87 -8.29 1.36
CA LYS A 31 4.01 -8.73 0.54
C LYS A 31 3.69 -8.77 -0.95
N TYR A 32 2.44 -9.04 -1.31
CA TYR A 32 2.04 -9.28 -2.69
C TYR A 32 1.34 -8.09 -3.36
N SER A 33 0.77 -7.18 -2.60
CA SER A 33 -0.08 -6.11 -3.11
C SER A 33 0.63 -4.80 -3.40
N VAL A 34 1.81 -4.59 -2.85
CA VAL A 34 2.53 -3.30 -2.97
C VAL A 34 3.97 -3.56 -3.36
N LYS A 35 4.36 -3.11 -4.57
CA LYS A 35 5.72 -3.24 -5.08
C LYS A 35 6.25 -1.86 -5.49
N TYR A 36 7.56 -1.70 -5.46
CA TYR A 36 8.20 -0.51 -6.05
C TYR A 36 7.85 -0.39 -7.52
N GLY A 37 7.71 0.85 -7.99
CA GLY A 37 7.37 1.12 -9.38
C GLY A 37 5.91 0.83 -9.76
N THR A 38 5.07 0.38 -8.84
CA THR A 38 3.63 0.21 -9.08
C THR A 38 2.84 1.40 -8.55
N TRP A 39 1.75 1.71 -9.27
CA TRP A 39 0.84 2.77 -8.87
C TRP A 39 -0.08 2.30 -7.74
N ILE A 40 -0.13 3.06 -6.67
CA ILE A 40 -0.87 2.76 -5.45
C ILE A 40 -2.01 3.75 -5.29
N ASP A 41 -3.24 3.25 -5.29
CA ASP A 41 -4.42 4.03 -4.94
C ASP A 41 -4.60 4.03 -3.42
N PRO A 42 -4.37 5.17 -2.74
CA PRO A 42 -4.43 5.22 -1.28
C PRO A 42 -5.82 4.95 -0.72
N SER A 43 -6.89 5.12 -1.52
CA SER A 43 -8.26 4.83 -1.07
C SER A 43 -8.56 3.34 -0.92
N LYS A 44 -7.75 2.47 -1.52
CA LYS A 44 -7.92 1.00 -1.45
C LYS A 44 -7.17 0.36 -0.29
N PHE A 45 -6.36 1.12 0.42
CA PHE A 45 -5.57 0.62 1.53
C PHE A 45 -6.16 1.11 2.85
N SER A 46 -7.04 0.35 3.45
CA SER A 46 -7.63 0.61 4.77
C SER A 46 -6.60 0.64 5.91
N SER A 47 -5.44 0.01 5.71
CA SER A 47 -4.26 0.17 6.57
C SER A 47 -3.06 0.45 5.69
N ASN A 48 -2.43 1.59 5.84
CA ASN A 48 -1.22 2.00 5.09
C ASN A 48 0.04 1.16 5.41
N LYS A 49 -0.12 -0.08 5.95
CA LYS A 49 1.01 -0.93 6.35
C LYS A 49 1.92 -1.28 5.17
N GLY A 50 1.36 -1.69 4.05
CA GLY A 50 2.15 -2.04 2.87
C GLY A 50 2.94 -0.84 2.33
N LEU A 51 2.29 0.31 2.21
CA LEU A 51 2.92 1.57 1.82
C LEU A 51 4.00 2.01 2.82
N LYS A 52 3.68 1.99 4.11
CA LYS A 52 4.65 2.32 5.16
C LYS A 52 5.87 1.39 5.13
N ASN A 53 5.69 0.11 4.83
CA ASN A 53 6.81 -0.83 4.72
C ASN A 53 7.73 -0.52 3.52
N LEU A 54 7.17 -0.16 2.35
CA LEU A 54 7.97 0.29 1.22
C LEU A 54 8.75 1.57 1.54
N LEU A 55 8.12 2.51 2.22
CA LEU A 55 8.72 3.79 2.58
C LEU A 55 9.75 3.71 3.73
N LYS A 56 9.88 2.57 4.41
CA LYS A 56 10.96 2.34 5.38
C LYS A 56 12.34 2.16 4.72
N ASP A 57 12.39 1.72 3.48
CA ASP A 57 13.64 1.61 2.74
C ASP A 57 14.25 3.01 2.55
N LYS A 58 15.53 3.18 2.88
CA LYS A 58 16.25 4.46 2.78
C LYS A 58 16.31 5.00 1.36
N ASN A 59 16.31 4.10 0.38
CA ASN A 59 16.36 4.44 -1.03
C ASN A 59 14.96 4.68 -1.64
N SER A 60 13.90 4.54 -0.85
CA SER A 60 12.56 4.81 -1.34
C SER A 60 12.32 6.30 -1.53
N ILE A 61 11.59 6.63 -2.59
CA ILE A 61 11.10 7.97 -2.87
C ILE A 61 9.60 7.92 -3.12
N ALA A 62 8.84 8.68 -2.34
CA ALA A 62 7.40 8.78 -2.52
C ALA A 62 7.08 9.80 -3.62
N VAL A 63 6.36 9.39 -4.63
CA VAL A 63 5.91 10.24 -5.75
C VAL A 63 4.39 10.31 -5.70
N PHE A 64 3.89 11.48 -5.32
CA PHE A 64 2.46 11.76 -5.27
C PHE A 64 2.01 12.40 -6.57
N GLY A 65 0.92 11.92 -7.12
CA GLY A 65 0.37 12.47 -8.36
C GLY A 65 -1.03 11.94 -8.64
N SER A 66 -1.51 12.20 -9.85
CA SER A 66 -2.84 11.84 -10.31
C SER A 66 -2.78 10.74 -11.37
N SER A 67 -3.62 10.81 -12.40
CA SER A 67 -3.70 9.79 -13.46
C SER A 67 -2.43 9.68 -14.32
N GLU A 68 -1.61 10.71 -14.37
CA GLU A 68 -0.33 10.73 -15.08
C GLU A 68 0.63 9.64 -14.60
N LEU A 69 0.62 9.33 -13.29
CA LEU A 69 1.46 8.27 -12.72
C LEU A 69 1.03 6.85 -13.11
N LYS A 70 -0.22 6.69 -13.57
CA LYS A 70 -0.75 5.40 -14.01
C LYS A 70 -0.56 5.19 -15.51
N HIS A 71 -0.73 6.25 -16.28
CA HIS A 71 -0.68 6.22 -17.72
C HIS A 71 0.76 6.34 -18.24
N CYS A 72 0.99 5.87 -19.46
CA CYS A 72 2.28 5.98 -20.14
C CYS A 72 3.45 5.26 -19.45
N GLN A 73 3.20 4.14 -18.78
CA GLN A 73 4.25 3.35 -18.10
C GLN A 73 5.43 2.95 -19.01
N ASN A 74 5.19 2.86 -20.31
CA ASN A 74 6.23 2.57 -21.32
C ASN A 74 6.87 3.82 -21.92
N SER A 75 6.51 5.01 -21.43
CA SER A 75 7.12 6.27 -21.89
C SER A 75 8.49 6.47 -21.25
N GLY A 76 9.44 7.01 -21.99
CA GLY A 76 10.74 7.41 -21.47
C GLY A 76 10.67 8.48 -20.36
N PHE A 77 9.55 9.18 -20.26
CA PHE A 77 9.28 10.18 -19.22
C PHE A 77 8.55 9.63 -18.00
N HIS A 78 8.16 8.35 -18.00
CA HIS A 78 7.53 7.75 -16.83
C HIS A 78 8.55 7.57 -15.71
N GLY A 79 8.11 7.76 -14.47
CA GLY A 79 8.99 7.66 -13.31
C GLY A 79 9.77 6.34 -13.23
N ASN A 80 9.18 5.20 -13.64
CA ASN A 80 9.92 3.93 -13.69
C ASN A 80 11.13 3.98 -14.61
N THR A 81 11.02 4.65 -15.75
CA THR A 81 12.12 4.82 -16.71
C THR A 81 13.15 5.82 -16.19
N ILE A 82 12.68 6.91 -15.56
CA ILE A 82 13.56 7.94 -14.99
C ILE A 82 14.43 7.37 -13.87
N PHE A 83 13.85 6.51 -13.02
CA PHE A 83 14.56 5.97 -11.86
C PHE A 83 15.26 4.63 -12.12
N GLN A 84 15.11 4.01 -13.31
CA GLN A 84 15.66 2.66 -13.58
C GLN A 84 17.18 2.55 -13.45
N ASN A 85 17.91 3.64 -13.70
CA ASN A 85 19.38 3.69 -13.61
C ASN A 85 19.88 4.36 -12.30
N THR A 86 19.04 4.39 -11.28
CA THR A 86 19.37 4.96 -9.97
C THR A 86 19.11 3.93 -8.87
N ASP A 87 19.73 4.13 -7.72
CA ASP A 87 19.44 3.33 -6.52
C ASP A 87 18.09 3.70 -5.88
N MET A 88 17.37 4.67 -6.45
CA MET A 88 16.08 5.11 -5.92
C MET A 88 14.98 4.13 -6.29
N LYS A 89 14.14 3.82 -5.31
CA LYS A 89 12.99 2.93 -5.44
C LYS A 89 11.70 3.74 -5.40
N PRO A 90 11.12 4.10 -6.55
CA PRO A 90 9.94 4.93 -6.59
C PRO A 90 8.69 4.19 -6.05
N VAL A 91 7.90 4.91 -5.27
CA VAL A 91 6.59 4.50 -4.78
C VAL A 91 5.59 5.50 -5.28
N PHE A 92 4.82 5.14 -6.31
CA PHE A 92 3.84 6.03 -6.93
C PHE A 92 2.52 5.97 -6.15
N ILE A 93 2.07 7.11 -5.65
CA ILE A 93 0.90 7.23 -4.80
C ILE A 93 -0.06 8.21 -5.44
N GLY A 94 -1.24 7.76 -5.79
CA GLY A 94 -2.22 8.65 -6.37
C GLY A 94 -3.50 7.96 -6.83
N LYS A 95 -4.38 8.77 -7.40
CA LYS A 95 -5.63 8.33 -8.03
C LYS A 95 -6.06 9.37 -9.05
N GLY A 96 -6.67 8.93 -10.13
CA GLY A 96 -7.24 9.84 -11.12
C GLY A 96 -8.14 10.89 -10.46
N GLY A 97 -7.90 12.16 -10.80
CA GLY A 97 -8.62 13.28 -10.21
C GLY A 97 -8.13 13.73 -8.81
N TYR A 98 -7.07 13.16 -8.29
CA TYR A 98 -6.46 13.66 -7.06
C TYR A 98 -5.82 15.03 -7.30
N GLN A 99 -6.18 15.97 -6.45
CA GLN A 99 -5.67 17.33 -6.43
C GLN A 99 -4.90 17.57 -5.12
N SER A 100 -4.36 18.76 -4.98
CA SER A 100 -3.48 19.16 -3.86
C SER A 100 -4.02 18.80 -2.47
N LEU A 101 -5.34 18.91 -2.26
CA LEU A 101 -5.96 18.54 -0.98
C LEU A 101 -5.79 17.04 -0.67
N TYR A 102 -5.97 16.17 -1.67
CA TYR A 102 -5.77 14.74 -1.48
C TYR A 102 -4.31 14.39 -1.22
N HIS A 103 -3.39 15.08 -1.90
CA HIS A 103 -1.97 14.93 -1.63
C HIS A 103 -1.62 15.32 -0.20
N ALA A 104 -2.17 16.43 0.30
CA ALA A 104 -1.98 16.87 1.67
C ALA A 104 -2.52 15.84 2.68
N ILE A 105 -3.71 15.30 2.45
CA ILE A 105 -4.31 14.24 3.28
C ILE A 105 -3.45 12.97 3.24
N ALA A 106 -3.01 12.53 2.06
CA ALA A 106 -2.20 11.34 1.89
C ALA A 106 -0.84 11.49 2.60
N VAL A 107 -0.17 12.61 2.42
CA VAL A 107 1.09 12.95 3.12
C VAL A 107 0.87 12.97 4.63
N GLY A 108 -0.20 13.62 5.11
CA GLY A 108 -0.53 13.69 6.53
C GLY A 108 -0.78 12.31 7.15
N SER A 109 -1.44 11.40 6.43
CA SER A 109 -1.76 10.05 6.90
C SER A 109 -0.53 9.14 7.12
N ILE A 110 0.58 9.42 6.42
CA ILE A 110 1.83 8.66 6.49
C ILE A 110 3.02 9.51 6.95
N GLY A 111 2.76 10.73 7.43
CA GLY A 111 3.76 11.76 7.70
C GLY A 111 4.93 11.28 8.56
N GLU A 112 4.68 10.53 9.63
CA GLU A 112 5.74 9.95 10.47
C GLU A 112 6.69 9.04 9.66
N THR A 113 6.18 8.31 8.68
CA THR A 113 6.98 7.44 7.81
C THR A 113 7.79 8.25 6.79
N LEU A 114 7.32 9.45 6.43
CA LEU A 114 7.98 10.35 5.48
C LEU A 114 9.02 11.25 6.15
N LYS A 115 9.10 11.28 7.46
CA LYS A 115 10.06 12.12 8.17
C LYS A 115 11.50 11.84 7.73
N GLY A 116 12.18 12.86 7.24
CA GLY A 116 13.53 12.75 6.69
C GLY A 116 13.63 12.06 5.32
N ARG A 117 12.50 11.86 4.63
CA ARG A 117 12.46 11.24 3.29
C ARG A 117 12.30 12.27 2.19
N LYS A 118 12.78 11.91 1.00
CA LYS A 118 12.51 12.68 -0.22
C LYS A 118 11.11 12.36 -0.73
N ILE A 119 10.36 13.39 -1.08
CA ILE A 119 9.05 13.27 -1.71
C ILE A 119 9.00 14.13 -2.97
N VAL A 120 8.23 13.70 -3.93
CA VAL A 120 7.89 14.44 -5.14
C VAL A 120 6.36 14.58 -5.19
N ILE A 121 5.87 15.75 -5.51
CA ILE A 121 4.45 16.02 -5.75
C ILE A 121 4.34 16.57 -7.16
N SER A 122 3.54 15.88 -7.99
CA SER A 122 3.25 16.25 -9.37
C SER A 122 1.93 17.01 -9.47
#